data_51a1dca41b7c553f42542df674976dd8
#
_entry.id   51a1dca41b7c553f42542df674976dd8
#
_cell.length_a   1.000
_cell.length_b   1.000
_cell.length_c   1.000
_cell.angle_alpha   90.00
_cell.angle_beta   90.00
_cell.angle_gamma   90.00
#
_symmetry.space_group_name_H-M   'P 1'
#
loop_
_entity.id
_entity.type
_entity.pdbx_description
1 polymer ?
#
loop_
_entity_poly.entity_id
_entity_poly.type
_entity_poly.pdbx_seq_one_letter_code
_entity_poly.pdbx_strand_id
1 'polypeptide(L)'
;MVMEGTDMKIAETPKEGLTDFRVPDAYEDWLEEEKVLVHKEFYFPNIKEIPVGDWERKGGKGAVIHIDNRFMPNDCHVVEINPGGKSEPEHHMYEINIYVVWGRGATSVWMDEKNKQTFEWKEGSLFTIPVNAWYQHFNGSGDESARYMATTNAPPTMRYWRDNDFVFNCDFMFKSRYSADEDYFSGSGKLYNKRIWETNFIPNAPDMMLYGWKERGAGGINAMLNMSKNNMGNHISEFPVGTYKKAHRHGPGAHLFLLSGDSGYSLLWNKEDRSDMIKCDWQVGSLVVVPTDDTFHQHFNSGTKRARYMALRTGDGGFNAPNAPATADVSIKDGGIQVEYTDEDREIHDIFEKELAAKGVTCNMKSFIPYCTGVAGVTSERET
;
A
#
# COMPACT_ATOMS: atom_id res chain seq x y z
N MET A 1 -23.42 -11.52 -48.20
CA MET A 1 -22.38 -12.56 -48.35
C MET A 1 -22.11 -13.07 -46.94
N VAL A 2 -22.77 -14.17 -46.56
CA VAL A 2 -22.56 -14.80 -45.24
C VAL A 2 -21.25 -15.56 -45.38
N MET A 3 -20.25 -15.21 -44.60
CA MET A 3 -19.03 -16.00 -44.49
C MET A 3 -19.41 -17.34 -43.87
N GLU A 4 -19.28 -18.43 -44.58
CA GLU A 4 -19.35 -19.78 -44.03
C GLU A 4 -18.26 -19.91 -42.99
N GLY A 5 -18.67 -20.15 -41.76
CA GLY A 5 -17.74 -20.38 -40.65
C GLY A 5 -16.93 -21.66 -40.95
N THR A 6 -15.62 -21.57 -40.81
CA THR A 6 -14.76 -22.75 -40.74
C THR A 6 -15.30 -23.66 -39.65
N ASP A 7 -15.59 -24.92 -39.97
CA ASP A 7 -15.94 -25.96 -39.00
C ASP A 7 -14.81 -26.07 -37.93
N MET A 8 -14.98 -25.35 -36.84
CA MET A 8 -14.17 -25.61 -35.66
C MET A 8 -14.60 -26.99 -35.13
N LYS A 9 -13.70 -27.97 -35.19
CA LYS A 9 -13.88 -29.22 -34.47
C LYS A 9 -13.82 -28.88 -32.96
N ILE A 10 -14.97 -28.62 -32.39
CA ILE A 10 -15.12 -28.53 -30.94
C ILE A 10 -14.99 -29.98 -30.44
N ALA A 11 -13.94 -30.26 -29.66
CA ALA A 11 -13.88 -31.52 -28.93
C ALA A 11 -15.14 -31.59 -28.08
N GLU A 12 -15.84 -32.73 -28.09
CA GLU A 12 -17.06 -32.92 -27.30
C GLU A 12 -16.75 -32.66 -25.83
N THR A 13 -17.16 -31.51 -25.32
CA THR A 13 -17.13 -31.23 -23.89
C THR A 13 -18.35 -31.85 -23.27
N PRO A 14 -18.24 -32.66 -22.20
CA PRO A 14 -19.41 -33.19 -21.49
C PRO A 14 -20.35 -32.06 -21.14
N LYS A 15 -21.64 -32.18 -21.39
CA LYS A 15 -22.65 -31.15 -21.15
C LYS A 15 -22.72 -30.71 -19.67
N GLU A 16 -22.22 -31.53 -18.77
CA GLU A 16 -22.17 -31.26 -17.31
C GLU A 16 -20.98 -30.41 -16.88
N GLY A 17 -19.97 -30.17 -17.72
CA GLY A 17 -18.75 -29.43 -17.35
C GLY A 17 -18.70 -27.97 -17.75
N LEU A 18 -19.69 -27.42 -18.43
CA LEU A 18 -19.68 -26.04 -18.92
C LEU A 18 -19.90 -24.98 -17.84
N THR A 19 -20.47 -25.36 -16.70
CA THR A 19 -20.71 -24.48 -15.56
C THR A 19 -19.51 -24.34 -14.64
N ASP A 20 -18.52 -25.24 -14.75
CA ASP A 20 -17.38 -25.33 -13.83
C ASP A 20 -16.05 -24.90 -14.47
N PHE A 21 -16.10 -24.25 -15.63
CA PHE A 21 -14.88 -23.73 -16.24
C PHE A 21 -14.34 -22.58 -15.41
N ARG A 22 -13.30 -22.87 -14.62
CA ARG A 22 -12.52 -21.89 -13.88
C ARG A 22 -11.21 -21.64 -14.62
N VAL A 23 -10.95 -20.39 -14.95
CA VAL A 23 -9.61 -20.01 -15.42
C VAL A 23 -8.67 -20.18 -14.22
N PRO A 24 -7.61 -21.00 -14.31
CA PRO A 24 -6.62 -21.09 -13.24
C PRO A 24 -6.05 -19.71 -12.92
N ASP A 25 -5.98 -19.37 -11.64
CA ASP A 25 -5.35 -18.15 -11.16
C ASP A 25 -3.93 -18.48 -10.70
N ALA A 26 -2.93 -18.17 -11.53
CA ALA A 26 -1.53 -18.49 -11.26
C ALA A 26 -1.00 -17.90 -9.95
N TYR A 27 -1.58 -16.82 -9.45
CA TYR A 27 -1.19 -16.25 -8.16
C TYR A 27 -1.79 -17.04 -6.98
N GLU A 28 -3.06 -17.41 -7.06
CA GLU A 28 -3.69 -18.25 -6.03
C GLU A 28 -3.05 -19.65 -6.01
N ASP A 29 -2.80 -20.24 -7.19
CA ASP A 29 -2.10 -21.54 -7.31
C ASP A 29 -0.71 -21.46 -6.65
N TRP A 30 0.03 -20.35 -6.84
CA TRP A 30 1.32 -20.13 -6.20
C TRP A 30 1.19 -20.02 -4.67
N LEU A 31 0.19 -19.31 -4.15
CA LEU A 31 -0.03 -19.22 -2.69
C LEU A 31 -0.30 -20.60 -2.07
N GLU A 32 -1.04 -21.45 -2.78
CA GLU A 32 -1.29 -22.84 -2.35
C GLU A 32 -0.01 -23.69 -2.37
N GLU A 33 0.82 -23.56 -3.41
CA GLU A 33 2.12 -24.25 -3.53
C GLU A 33 3.09 -23.81 -2.41
N GLU A 34 3.17 -22.53 -2.10
CA GLU A 34 3.99 -21.97 -1.02
C GLU A 34 3.53 -22.42 0.39
N LYS A 35 2.29 -22.84 0.54
CA LYS A 35 1.66 -23.22 1.83
C LYS A 35 1.77 -22.11 2.88
N VAL A 36 1.88 -20.87 2.42
CA VAL A 36 1.97 -19.69 3.27
C VAL A 36 0.62 -19.38 3.92
N LEU A 37 0.65 -18.86 5.13
CA LEU A 37 -0.56 -18.38 5.80
C LEU A 37 -1.13 -17.16 5.04
N VAL A 38 -2.40 -17.20 4.65
CA VAL A 38 -3.07 -16.12 3.93
C VAL A 38 -4.15 -15.49 4.80
N HIS A 39 -4.09 -14.20 4.97
CA HIS A 39 -5.10 -13.37 5.63
C HIS A 39 -5.93 -12.64 4.56
N LYS A 40 -7.27 -12.65 4.70
CA LYS A 40 -8.22 -12.15 3.68
C LYS A 40 -9.07 -10.99 4.16
N GLU A 41 -8.76 -10.44 5.32
CA GLU A 41 -9.50 -9.36 5.97
C GLU A 41 -9.11 -7.98 5.38
N PHE A 42 -10.04 -7.03 5.47
CA PHE A 42 -9.83 -5.64 5.04
C PHE A 42 -9.09 -4.78 6.07
N TYR A 43 -9.03 -5.25 7.32
CA TYR A 43 -8.53 -4.46 8.42
C TYR A 43 -7.81 -5.32 9.44
N PHE A 44 -6.63 -4.83 9.84
CA PHE A 44 -5.79 -5.40 10.88
C PHE A 44 -5.50 -4.31 11.91
N PRO A 45 -5.96 -4.45 13.16
CA PRO A 45 -5.74 -3.44 14.20
C PRO A 45 -4.27 -3.15 14.47
N ASN A 46 -3.42 -4.17 14.35
CA ASN A 46 -1.98 -4.04 14.59
C ASN A 46 -1.20 -5.09 13.79
N ILE A 47 -0.45 -4.64 12.79
CA ILE A 47 0.38 -5.54 11.97
C ILE A 47 1.49 -6.23 12.78
N LYS A 48 1.85 -5.69 13.94
CA LYS A 48 2.81 -6.32 14.87
C LYS A 48 2.26 -7.63 15.47
N GLU A 49 0.95 -7.78 15.53
CA GLU A 49 0.26 -8.89 16.18
C GLU A 49 -0.32 -9.91 15.19
N ILE A 50 -0.22 -9.63 13.89
CA ILE A 50 -0.76 -10.55 12.89
C ILE A 50 -0.05 -11.91 13.00
N PRO A 51 -0.82 -13.02 13.00
CA PRO A 51 -0.23 -14.35 12.98
C PRO A 51 0.64 -14.59 11.74
N VAL A 52 1.76 -15.27 11.92
CA VAL A 52 2.65 -15.71 10.84
C VAL A 52 2.92 -17.20 11.01
N GLY A 53 3.02 -17.92 9.88
CA GLY A 53 3.40 -19.34 9.82
C GLY A 53 4.81 -19.51 9.26
N ASP A 54 5.29 -20.74 9.19
CA ASP A 54 6.55 -21.04 8.52
C ASP A 54 6.42 -20.73 7.01
N TRP A 55 7.43 -20.08 6.46
CA TRP A 55 7.50 -19.77 5.03
C TRP A 55 8.89 -20.12 4.50
N GLU A 56 8.99 -21.29 3.88
CA GLU A 56 10.26 -21.87 3.45
C GLU A 56 11.04 -20.96 2.51
N ARG A 57 10.36 -20.38 1.50
CA ARG A 57 10.99 -19.43 0.57
C ARG A 57 11.67 -18.26 1.28
N LYS A 58 11.12 -17.78 2.37
CA LYS A 58 11.68 -16.66 3.13
C LYS A 58 12.73 -17.08 4.14
N GLY A 59 12.93 -18.38 4.39
CA GLY A 59 13.84 -18.89 5.42
C GLY A 59 13.45 -18.48 6.85
N GLY A 60 12.17 -18.21 7.09
CA GLY A 60 11.65 -17.73 8.37
C GLY A 60 10.15 -17.92 8.48
N LYS A 61 9.49 -16.99 9.15
CA LYS A 61 8.04 -16.99 9.26
C LYS A 61 7.43 -15.88 8.42
N GLY A 62 6.20 -16.08 7.95
CA GLY A 62 5.50 -15.05 7.23
C GLY A 62 4.02 -15.34 7.03
N ALA A 63 3.35 -14.37 6.44
CA ALA A 63 1.98 -14.45 5.99
C ALA A 63 1.78 -13.52 4.79
N VAL A 64 0.78 -13.79 4.00
CA VAL A 64 0.34 -12.92 2.90
C VAL A 64 -1.02 -12.33 3.25
N ILE A 65 -1.20 -11.05 3.05
CA ILE A 65 -2.49 -10.37 3.14
C ILE A 65 -2.98 -10.15 1.71
N HIS A 66 -4.03 -10.87 1.33
CA HIS A 66 -4.64 -10.80 0.01
C HIS A 66 -6.15 -11.02 0.11
N ILE A 67 -6.93 -10.03 -0.29
CA ILE A 67 -8.39 -10.08 -0.20
C ILE A 67 -8.95 -11.03 -1.27
N ASP A 68 -9.76 -11.99 -0.84
CA ASP A 68 -10.41 -12.96 -1.70
C ASP A 68 -11.35 -12.32 -2.72
N ASN A 69 -11.43 -12.91 -3.92
CA ASN A 69 -12.36 -12.54 -5.00
C ASN A 69 -12.29 -11.07 -5.47
N ARG A 70 -11.18 -10.39 -5.27
CA ARG A 70 -11.00 -8.96 -5.56
C ARG A 70 -9.79 -8.73 -6.45
N PHE A 71 -9.52 -9.31 -7.50
CA PHE A 71 -8.41 -9.07 -8.44
C PHE A 71 -7.43 -7.94 -8.03
N MET A 72 -7.02 -7.96 -6.75
CA MET A 72 -6.11 -6.96 -6.23
C MET A 72 -4.80 -6.98 -7.01
N PRO A 73 -4.33 -5.84 -7.54
CA PRO A 73 -3.06 -5.76 -8.24
C PRO A 73 -1.86 -5.69 -7.30
N ASN A 74 -2.11 -5.65 -6.01
CA ASN A 74 -1.08 -5.69 -4.98
C ASN A 74 -1.52 -6.57 -3.81
N ASP A 75 -0.54 -7.21 -3.22
CA ASP A 75 -0.62 -7.94 -1.97
C ASP A 75 0.28 -7.30 -0.90
N CYS A 76 0.26 -7.87 0.29
CA CYS A 76 1.20 -7.49 1.35
C CYS A 76 1.76 -8.75 2.01
N HIS A 77 3.07 -8.92 1.97
CA HIS A 77 3.80 -9.95 2.69
C HIS A 77 4.21 -9.43 4.06
N VAL A 78 3.93 -10.17 5.11
CA VAL A 78 4.46 -9.92 6.46
C VAL A 78 5.48 -11.00 6.74
N VAL A 79 6.73 -10.63 6.98
CA VAL A 79 7.83 -11.57 7.15
C VAL A 79 8.57 -11.29 8.46
N GLU A 80 8.89 -12.36 9.19
CA GLU A 80 9.63 -12.30 10.43
C GLU A 80 10.92 -13.11 10.33
N ILE A 81 12.05 -12.44 10.60
CA ILE A 81 13.39 -13.02 10.58
C ILE A 81 13.78 -13.33 12.03
N ASN A 82 14.13 -14.59 12.28
CA ASN A 82 14.54 -15.06 13.60
C ASN A 82 15.71 -14.26 14.19
N PRO A 83 15.90 -14.24 15.53
CA PRO A 83 17.06 -13.64 16.17
C PRO A 83 18.38 -14.19 15.59
N GLY A 84 19.29 -13.27 15.21
CA GLY A 84 20.56 -13.61 14.58
C GLY A 84 20.46 -14.31 13.22
N GLY A 85 19.23 -14.43 12.70
CA GLY A 85 18.94 -15.12 11.46
C GLY A 85 19.07 -14.24 10.20
N LYS A 86 18.83 -14.88 9.09
CA LYS A 86 18.80 -14.24 7.76
C LYS A 86 17.71 -14.89 6.93
N SER A 87 17.19 -14.16 5.93
CA SER A 87 16.30 -14.74 4.93
C SER A 87 17.09 -15.64 3.96
N GLU A 88 16.38 -16.47 3.19
CA GLU A 88 16.99 -17.02 1.99
C GLU A 88 17.28 -15.93 0.99
N PRO A 89 18.34 -16.04 0.15
CA PRO A 89 18.56 -15.14 -0.96
C PRO A 89 17.51 -15.38 -2.02
N GLU A 90 16.89 -14.30 -2.50
CA GLU A 90 15.84 -14.37 -3.50
C GLU A 90 15.93 -13.26 -4.55
N HIS A 91 15.33 -13.48 -5.69
CA HIS A 91 15.03 -12.48 -6.71
C HIS A 91 13.69 -12.83 -7.37
N HIS A 92 13.05 -11.87 -7.99
CA HIS A 92 11.75 -12.09 -8.62
C HIS A 92 11.39 -10.97 -9.58
N MET A 93 10.54 -11.28 -10.56
CA MET A 93 10.09 -10.36 -11.59
C MET A 93 9.02 -9.36 -11.12
N TYR A 94 8.48 -9.49 -9.93
CA TYR A 94 7.58 -8.49 -9.37
C TYR A 94 8.32 -7.42 -8.57
N GLU A 95 7.72 -6.25 -8.48
CA GLU A 95 8.24 -5.11 -7.72
C GLU A 95 7.83 -5.20 -6.25
N ILE A 96 8.65 -4.69 -5.35
CA ILE A 96 8.47 -4.79 -3.90
C ILE A 96 8.90 -3.50 -3.20
N ASN A 97 8.09 -3.06 -2.21
CA ASN A 97 8.46 -2.02 -1.26
C ASN A 97 8.34 -2.56 0.16
N ILE A 98 9.36 -2.38 0.95
CA ILE A 98 9.53 -2.98 2.27
C ILE A 98 9.54 -1.90 3.34
N TYR A 99 8.65 -2.05 4.32
CA TYR A 99 8.61 -1.23 5.54
C TYR A 99 8.97 -2.07 6.75
N VAL A 100 9.92 -1.61 7.55
CA VAL A 100 10.36 -2.31 8.77
C VAL A 100 9.41 -1.98 9.92
N VAL A 101 8.67 -3.00 10.36
CA VAL A 101 7.63 -2.89 11.39
C VAL A 101 8.24 -2.87 12.80
N TRP A 102 9.28 -3.68 13.05
CA TRP A 102 10.14 -3.62 14.22
C TRP A 102 11.48 -4.31 13.96
N GLY A 103 12.42 -4.06 14.86
CA GLY A 103 13.74 -4.63 14.79
C GLY A 103 14.72 -3.78 13.98
N ARG A 104 15.89 -4.34 13.77
CA ARG A 104 17.01 -3.75 13.02
C ARG A 104 17.78 -4.82 12.27
N GLY A 105 18.41 -4.42 11.18
CA GLY A 105 19.16 -5.36 10.38
C GLY A 105 19.83 -4.72 9.19
N ALA A 106 20.18 -5.55 8.22
CA ALA A 106 20.77 -5.12 6.97
C ALA A 106 20.17 -5.90 5.80
N THR A 107 20.26 -5.31 4.61
CA THR A 107 19.92 -5.98 3.35
C THR A 107 21.08 -5.86 2.39
N SER A 108 21.49 -6.99 1.83
CA SER A 108 22.40 -7.02 0.69
C SER A 108 21.61 -7.12 -0.59
N VAL A 109 21.96 -6.32 -1.60
CA VAL A 109 21.33 -6.30 -2.94
C VAL A 109 22.43 -6.41 -3.99
N TRP A 110 22.22 -7.23 -5.03
CA TRP A 110 23.20 -7.41 -6.12
C TRP A 110 22.53 -7.90 -7.42
N MET A 111 23.11 -7.56 -8.54
CA MET A 111 22.84 -8.18 -9.83
C MET A 111 23.98 -9.11 -10.25
N ASP A 112 25.17 -8.83 -9.76
CA ASP A 112 26.33 -9.71 -9.80
C ASP A 112 27.16 -9.50 -8.50
N GLU A 113 27.96 -10.48 -8.13
CA GLU A 113 28.72 -10.46 -6.86
C GLU A 113 29.69 -9.28 -6.72
N LYS A 114 30.12 -8.65 -7.83
CA LYS A 114 31.05 -7.51 -7.82
C LYS A 114 30.36 -6.21 -7.46
N ASN A 115 29.05 -6.15 -7.68
CA ASN A 115 28.22 -4.96 -7.46
C ASN A 115 27.27 -5.13 -6.28
N LYS A 116 27.66 -5.95 -5.29
CA LYS A 116 26.89 -6.19 -4.10
C LYS A 116 27.00 -5.01 -3.15
N GLN A 117 25.84 -4.45 -2.79
CA GLN A 117 25.72 -3.39 -1.81
C GLN A 117 24.97 -3.90 -0.58
N THR A 118 25.36 -3.41 0.59
CA THR A 118 24.67 -3.72 1.85
C THR A 118 24.36 -2.41 2.56
N PHE A 119 23.11 -2.26 3.00
CA PHE A 119 22.66 -1.11 3.77
C PHE A 119 21.93 -1.58 5.03
N GLU A 120 21.99 -0.77 6.07
CA GLU A 120 21.35 -1.04 7.33
C GLU A 120 19.95 -0.41 7.41
N TRP A 121 19.05 -1.05 8.15
CA TRP A 121 17.70 -0.58 8.40
C TRP A 121 17.29 -0.82 9.85
N LYS A 122 16.27 -0.10 10.28
CA LYS A 122 15.65 -0.22 11.61
C LYS A 122 14.14 0.01 11.51
N GLU A 123 13.44 -0.17 12.62
CA GLU A 123 12.01 0.19 12.71
C GLU A 123 11.74 1.57 12.10
N GLY A 124 10.73 1.65 11.24
CA GLY A 124 10.36 2.86 10.51
C GLY A 124 11.09 3.07 9.17
N SER A 125 12.10 2.26 8.83
CA SER A 125 12.75 2.33 7.52
C SER A 125 11.81 1.83 6.42
N LEU A 126 11.82 2.52 5.27
CA LEU A 126 11.11 2.14 4.06
C LEU A 126 12.09 2.10 2.89
N PHE A 127 12.14 0.99 2.16
CA PHE A 127 13.03 0.82 1.03
C PHE A 127 12.44 -0.10 -0.04
N THR A 128 13.07 -0.15 -1.18
CA THR A 128 12.67 -1.00 -2.30
C THR A 128 13.82 -1.87 -2.75
N ILE A 129 13.51 -3.01 -3.36
CA ILE A 129 14.46 -3.82 -4.09
C ILE A 129 14.24 -3.56 -5.59
N PRO A 130 15.29 -3.25 -6.36
CA PRO A 130 15.17 -3.15 -7.81
C PRO A 130 14.66 -4.46 -8.41
N VAL A 131 13.74 -4.37 -9.36
CA VAL A 131 13.11 -5.56 -9.96
C VAL A 131 14.17 -6.56 -10.45
N ASN A 132 13.99 -7.81 -10.09
CA ASN A 132 14.85 -8.95 -10.38
C ASN A 132 16.32 -8.84 -9.91
N ALA A 133 16.64 -7.90 -9.00
CA ALA A 133 17.90 -7.94 -8.30
C ALA A 133 17.85 -8.99 -7.19
N TRP A 134 18.94 -9.73 -7.02
CA TRP A 134 19.11 -10.59 -5.86
C TRP A 134 19.14 -9.78 -4.58
N TYR A 135 18.54 -10.29 -3.52
CA TYR A 135 18.63 -9.68 -2.20
C TYR A 135 18.56 -10.73 -1.08
N GLN A 136 19.08 -10.34 0.07
CA GLN A 136 19.04 -11.13 1.30
C GLN A 136 18.98 -10.21 2.50
N HIS A 137 18.07 -10.48 3.44
CA HIS A 137 17.92 -9.75 4.68
C HIS A 137 18.65 -10.45 5.82
N PHE A 138 19.19 -9.65 6.74
CA PHE A 138 19.88 -10.11 7.95
C PHE A 138 19.30 -9.41 9.17
N ASN A 139 18.91 -10.17 10.19
CA ASN A 139 18.53 -9.61 11.47
C ASN A 139 19.79 -9.22 12.27
N GLY A 140 19.88 -7.95 12.64
CA GLY A 140 21.00 -7.40 13.41
C GLY A 140 20.90 -7.58 14.94
N SER A 141 19.85 -8.28 15.43
CA SER A 141 19.69 -8.63 16.85
C SER A 141 19.85 -10.13 17.04
N GLY A 142 20.63 -10.53 18.03
CA GLY A 142 20.83 -11.94 18.39
C GLY A 142 19.74 -12.51 19.31
N ASP A 143 18.89 -11.68 19.86
CA ASP A 143 17.92 -12.02 20.91
C ASP A 143 16.47 -11.64 20.55
N GLU A 144 16.26 -10.76 19.60
CA GLU A 144 14.94 -10.34 19.13
C GLU A 144 14.76 -10.62 17.64
N SER A 145 13.55 -11.02 17.24
CA SER A 145 13.19 -11.12 15.81
C SER A 145 13.10 -9.73 15.18
N ALA A 146 13.17 -9.68 13.87
CA ALA A 146 12.86 -8.48 13.10
C ALA A 146 11.68 -8.78 12.16
N ARG A 147 10.73 -7.85 12.04
CA ARG A 147 9.56 -8.01 11.17
C ARG A 147 9.45 -6.86 10.19
N TYR A 148 9.16 -7.18 8.94
CA TYR A 148 8.82 -6.20 7.93
C TYR A 148 7.49 -6.55 7.25
N MET A 149 6.84 -5.54 6.68
CA MET A 149 5.77 -5.70 5.71
C MET A 149 6.27 -5.27 4.33
N ALA A 150 5.87 -6.00 3.31
CA ALA A 150 6.28 -5.74 1.94
C ALA A 150 5.06 -5.72 1.02
N THR A 151 4.78 -4.59 0.39
CA THR A 151 3.75 -4.54 -0.65
C THR A 151 4.37 -4.83 -2.00
N THR A 152 3.73 -5.71 -2.78
CA THR A 152 4.23 -6.16 -4.07
C THR A 152 3.17 -6.04 -5.16
N ASN A 153 3.60 -6.15 -6.43
CA ASN A 153 2.72 -6.38 -7.57
C ASN A 153 2.83 -7.84 -8.09
N ALA A 154 3.09 -8.79 -7.18
CA ALA A 154 3.14 -10.21 -7.50
C ALA A 154 1.84 -10.72 -8.15
N PRO A 155 0.62 -10.37 -7.68
CA PRO A 155 -0.60 -10.88 -8.27
C PRO A 155 -0.72 -10.63 -9.78
N PRO A 156 -0.62 -9.41 -10.32
CA PRO A 156 -0.68 -9.18 -11.76
C PRO A 156 0.52 -9.78 -12.51
N THR A 157 1.71 -9.78 -11.90
CA THR A 157 2.91 -10.34 -12.53
C THR A 157 2.75 -11.82 -12.78
N MET A 158 2.28 -12.59 -11.80
CA MET A 158 2.07 -14.02 -11.93
C MET A 158 0.89 -14.34 -12.86
N ARG A 159 -0.22 -13.62 -12.74
CA ARG A 159 -1.37 -13.78 -13.65
C ARG A 159 -1.03 -13.50 -15.11
N TYR A 160 -0.12 -12.56 -15.36
CA TYR A 160 0.32 -12.20 -16.70
C TYR A 160 1.23 -13.27 -17.30
N TRP A 161 2.27 -13.70 -16.58
CA TRP A 161 3.28 -14.62 -17.09
C TRP A 161 2.86 -16.09 -16.98
N ARG A 162 2.13 -16.47 -15.94
CA ARG A 162 1.67 -17.85 -15.66
C ARG A 162 2.79 -18.88 -15.68
N ASP A 163 3.95 -18.49 -15.22
CA ASP A 163 5.16 -19.29 -15.23
C ASP A 163 6.02 -18.90 -14.00
N ASN A 164 6.02 -19.78 -12.99
CA ASN A 164 6.77 -19.53 -11.76
C ASN A 164 8.28 -19.56 -11.98
N ASP A 165 8.77 -20.36 -12.94
CA ASP A 165 10.19 -20.40 -13.29
C ASP A 165 10.64 -19.07 -13.86
N PHE A 166 9.85 -18.48 -14.75
CA PHE A 166 10.12 -17.12 -15.25
C PHE A 166 10.08 -16.07 -14.16
N VAL A 167 9.14 -16.17 -13.22
CA VAL A 167 8.99 -15.16 -12.15
C VAL A 167 10.15 -15.22 -11.15
N PHE A 168 10.65 -16.42 -10.80
CA PHE A 168 11.61 -16.59 -9.72
C PHE A 168 13.03 -16.99 -10.17
N ASN A 169 13.20 -17.42 -11.43
CA ASN A 169 14.48 -17.90 -11.93
C ASN A 169 14.92 -17.20 -13.23
N CYS A 170 14.32 -16.06 -13.57
CA CYS A 170 14.70 -15.31 -14.78
C CYS A 170 16.11 -14.70 -14.62
N ASP A 171 17.02 -15.03 -15.53
CA ASP A 171 18.40 -14.54 -15.52
C ASP A 171 18.54 -13.08 -15.98
N PHE A 172 17.50 -12.46 -16.49
CA PHE A 172 17.57 -11.10 -17.00
C PHE A 172 17.74 -10.08 -15.90
N MET A 173 18.84 -9.33 -15.95
CA MET A 173 19.14 -8.26 -14.97
C MET A 173 18.80 -6.89 -15.53
N PHE A 174 17.91 -6.16 -14.83
CA PHE A 174 17.46 -4.82 -15.21
C PHE A 174 18.50 -3.75 -14.82
N LYS A 175 19.63 -3.69 -15.52
CA LYS A 175 20.73 -2.75 -15.23
C LYS A 175 20.31 -1.28 -15.19
N SER A 176 19.22 -0.91 -15.85
CA SER A 176 18.67 0.44 -15.81
C SER A 176 17.93 0.76 -14.50
N ARG A 177 17.62 -0.27 -13.70
CA ARG A 177 16.89 -0.14 -12.40
C ARG A 177 17.84 -0.10 -11.21
N TYR A 178 19.07 -0.62 -11.35
CA TYR A 178 20.07 -0.68 -10.29
C TYR A 178 21.43 -0.33 -10.83
N SER A 179 21.98 0.80 -10.41
CA SER A 179 23.30 1.28 -10.84
C SER A 179 24.45 0.79 -9.97
N ALA A 180 24.15 0.33 -8.75
CA ALA A 180 25.13 0.02 -7.71
C ALA A 180 26.01 1.23 -7.31
N ASP A 181 25.54 2.47 -7.54
CA ASP A 181 26.21 3.66 -7.07
C ASP A 181 26.26 3.66 -5.53
N GLU A 182 27.34 4.20 -4.94
CA GLU A 182 27.55 4.20 -3.48
C GLU A 182 26.40 4.83 -2.71
N ASP A 183 25.71 5.80 -3.30
CA ASP A 183 24.59 6.53 -2.70
C ASP A 183 23.21 5.92 -2.99
N TYR A 184 23.12 4.78 -3.71
CA TYR A 184 21.85 4.20 -4.15
C TYR A 184 20.87 3.94 -2.98
N PHE A 185 21.39 3.51 -1.84
CA PHE A 185 20.63 3.30 -0.60
C PHE A 185 21.03 4.25 0.54
N SER A 186 21.60 5.40 0.23
CA SER A 186 22.09 6.38 1.23
C SER A 186 20.97 7.10 2.00
N GLY A 187 19.72 7.02 1.54
CA GLY A 187 18.64 7.86 2.03
C GLY A 187 18.60 9.26 1.44
N SER A 188 19.50 9.58 0.52
CA SER A 188 19.43 10.79 -0.31
C SER A 188 18.35 10.65 -1.37
N GLY A 189 17.98 11.76 -2.01
CA GLY A 189 16.98 11.74 -3.06
C GLY A 189 16.80 13.08 -3.76
N LYS A 190 15.90 13.11 -4.74
CA LYS A 190 15.57 14.32 -5.50
C LYS A 190 14.09 14.64 -5.35
N LEU A 191 13.78 15.90 -5.11
CA LEU A 191 12.41 16.39 -5.02
C LEU A 191 11.98 16.98 -6.37
N TYR A 192 10.90 16.45 -6.92
CA TYR A 192 10.24 16.92 -8.14
C TYR A 192 8.85 17.45 -7.84
N ASN A 193 8.40 18.42 -8.64
CA ASN A 193 7.02 18.93 -8.60
C ASN A 193 6.50 19.20 -7.17
N LYS A 194 7.36 19.77 -6.33
CA LYS A 194 7.10 20.18 -4.94
C LYS A 194 6.80 19.04 -3.95
N ARG A 195 6.50 17.82 -4.37
CA ARG A 195 6.13 16.72 -3.45
C ARG A 195 6.46 15.31 -3.94
N ILE A 196 7.01 15.12 -5.13
CA ILE A 196 7.47 13.82 -5.62
C ILE A 196 8.91 13.62 -5.21
N TRP A 197 9.14 12.64 -4.36
CA TRP A 197 10.47 12.30 -3.85
C TRP A 197 10.99 11.05 -4.56
N GLU A 198 12.06 11.20 -5.33
CA GLU A 198 12.79 10.08 -5.93
C GLU A 198 13.90 9.65 -4.96
N THR A 199 13.76 8.45 -4.40
CA THR A 199 14.73 7.85 -3.47
C THR A 199 14.53 6.35 -3.43
N ASN A 200 15.53 5.59 -2.99
CA ASN A 200 15.43 4.13 -2.87
C ASN A 200 15.42 3.65 -1.42
N PHE A 201 15.71 4.55 -0.48
CA PHE A 201 15.73 4.28 0.94
C PHE A 201 15.30 5.51 1.74
N ILE A 202 14.38 5.32 2.67
CA ILE A 202 13.92 6.31 3.64
C ILE A 202 14.24 5.77 5.03
N PRO A 203 15.22 6.36 5.74
CA PRO A 203 15.66 5.85 7.04
C PRO A 203 14.57 5.84 8.12
N ASN A 204 13.63 6.78 8.06
CA ASN A 204 12.54 6.94 9.02
C ASN A 204 11.30 7.55 8.35
N ALA A 205 10.40 6.70 7.88
CA ALA A 205 9.16 7.13 7.22
C ALA A 205 8.19 7.89 8.17
N PRO A 206 8.07 7.56 9.46
CA PRO A 206 7.29 8.35 10.41
C PRO A 206 7.70 9.82 10.50
N ASP A 207 8.97 10.16 10.32
CA ASP A 207 9.49 11.53 10.44
C ASP A 207 9.87 12.18 9.09
N MET A 208 9.54 11.53 7.98
CA MET A 208 9.84 12.06 6.65
C MET A 208 9.20 13.43 6.44
N MET A 209 9.92 14.35 5.77
CA MET A 209 9.41 15.66 5.38
C MET A 209 8.27 15.51 4.36
N LEU A 210 7.17 16.20 4.60
CA LEU A 210 5.97 16.22 3.75
C LEU A 210 5.68 17.64 3.27
N TYR A 211 4.91 17.76 2.18
CA TYR A 211 4.66 19.02 1.47
C TYR A 211 3.15 19.25 1.33
N GLY A 212 2.73 20.52 1.26
CA GLY A 212 1.33 20.90 1.18
C GLY A 212 0.58 20.26 0.01
N TRP A 213 -0.60 19.72 0.29
CA TRP A 213 -1.52 19.14 -0.69
C TRP A 213 -2.97 19.53 -0.35
N LYS A 214 -3.31 20.78 -0.70
CA LYS A 214 -4.61 21.38 -0.36
C LYS A 214 -5.78 20.74 -1.10
N GLU A 215 -5.54 20.22 -2.29
CA GLU A 215 -6.56 19.66 -3.17
C GLU A 215 -7.25 18.43 -2.57
N ARG A 216 -6.52 17.66 -1.76
CA ARG A 216 -7.02 16.41 -1.15
C ARG A 216 -7.76 16.62 0.18
N GLY A 217 -7.70 17.78 0.78
CA GLY A 217 -8.47 18.06 1.99
C GLY A 217 -7.81 19.02 2.96
N ALA A 218 -8.51 19.26 4.07
CA ALA A 218 -8.22 20.26 5.08
C ALA A 218 -6.82 20.10 5.70
N GLY A 219 -5.91 21.02 5.41
CA GLY A 219 -4.56 21.07 5.99
C GLY A 219 -3.67 19.86 5.67
N GLY A 220 -4.01 19.08 4.66
CA GLY A 220 -3.25 17.89 4.26
C GLY A 220 -1.86 18.22 3.73
N ILE A 221 -0.89 17.43 4.12
CA ILE A 221 0.47 17.40 3.56
C ILE A 221 0.81 15.99 3.08
N ASN A 222 1.72 15.89 2.09
CA ASN A 222 1.98 14.62 1.42
C ASN A 222 3.39 14.60 0.81
N ALA A 223 3.96 13.41 0.68
CA ALA A 223 5.07 13.12 -0.21
C ALA A 223 4.77 11.87 -1.02
N MET A 224 4.88 11.99 -2.33
CA MET A 224 4.78 10.88 -3.26
C MET A 224 6.17 10.28 -3.45
N LEU A 225 6.27 8.96 -3.48
CA LEU A 225 7.53 8.25 -3.49
C LEU A 225 7.74 7.53 -4.82
N ASN A 226 8.80 7.90 -5.54
CA ASN A 226 9.28 7.19 -6.72
C ASN A 226 10.55 6.43 -6.32
N MET A 227 10.43 5.10 -6.20
CA MET A 227 11.48 4.25 -5.65
C MET A 227 11.96 3.24 -6.70
N SER A 228 13.25 3.19 -6.97
CA SER A 228 13.91 2.30 -7.98
C SER A 228 13.25 2.30 -9.36
N LYS A 229 12.63 3.42 -9.74
CA LYS A 229 11.83 3.53 -10.97
C LYS A 229 10.74 2.46 -11.07
N ASN A 230 10.25 1.98 -9.92
CA ASN A 230 9.17 1.01 -9.83
C ASN A 230 7.85 1.64 -10.27
N ASN A 231 6.91 0.78 -10.70
CA ASN A 231 5.54 1.18 -10.98
C ASN A 231 4.65 1.16 -9.72
N MET A 232 5.25 1.20 -8.53
CA MET A 232 4.55 1.27 -7.26
C MET A 232 4.25 2.72 -6.90
N GLY A 233 2.95 3.07 -6.78
CA GLY A 233 2.48 4.43 -6.52
C GLY A 233 2.37 4.75 -5.03
N ASN A 234 3.49 4.80 -4.31
CA ASN A 234 3.51 4.97 -2.87
C ASN A 234 3.44 6.43 -2.45
N HIS A 235 2.85 6.69 -1.28
CA HIS A 235 2.90 8.01 -0.68
C HIS A 235 2.79 7.96 0.84
N ILE A 236 3.31 9.01 1.49
CA ILE A 236 3.07 9.28 2.90
C ILE A 236 2.23 10.55 2.99
N SER A 237 1.18 10.50 3.78
CA SER A 237 0.25 11.61 3.99
C SER A 237 0.04 11.87 5.46
N GLU A 238 -0.15 13.14 5.81
CA GLU A 238 -0.47 13.56 7.16
C GLU A 238 -1.55 14.64 7.13
N PHE A 239 -2.39 14.69 8.14
CA PHE A 239 -3.44 15.70 8.26
C PHE A 239 -3.72 16.08 9.71
N PRO A 240 -4.20 17.33 9.95
CA PRO A 240 -4.36 17.89 11.29
C PRO A 240 -5.42 17.18 12.10
N VAL A 241 -5.37 17.42 13.41
CA VAL A 241 -6.41 17.05 14.38
C VAL A 241 -7.75 17.63 14.01
N GLY A 242 -8.82 16.85 14.20
CA GLY A 242 -10.18 17.30 13.95
C GLY A 242 -10.47 17.61 12.48
N THR A 243 -9.72 17.01 11.57
CA THR A 243 -9.93 17.13 10.13
C THR A 243 -10.04 15.76 9.47
N TYR A 244 -10.57 15.74 8.26
CA TYR A 244 -10.61 14.56 7.42
C TYR A 244 -10.37 14.91 5.96
N LYS A 245 -9.99 13.91 5.17
CA LYS A 245 -9.74 14.05 3.74
C LYS A 245 -11.03 13.90 2.95
N LYS A 246 -11.04 14.44 1.73
CA LYS A 246 -12.14 14.20 0.79
C LYS A 246 -12.22 12.72 0.43
N ALA A 247 -13.45 12.21 0.33
CA ALA A 247 -13.67 10.86 -0.18
C ALA A 247 -13.17 10.72 -1.61
N HIS A 248 -12.61 9.59 -1.94
CA HIS A 248 -12.14 9.31 -3.28
C HIS A 248 -12.07 7.80 -3.54
N ARG A 249 -11.91 7.44 -4.80
CA ARG A 249 -11.68 6.07 -5.25
C ARG A 249 -10.52 6.02 -6.23
N HIS A 250 -9.90 4.87 -6.38
CA HIS A 250 -8.87 4.64 -7.39
C HIS A 250 -8.73 3.14 -7.68
N GLY A 251 -8.48 2.78 -8.96
CA GLY A 251 -8.50 1.41 -9.45
C GLY A 251 -7.58 0.41 -8.74
N PRO A 252 -6.30 0.75 -8.42
CA PRO A 252 -5.37 -0.24 -7.88
C PRO A 252 -5.61 -0.69 -6.44
N GLY A 253 -6.57 -0.10 -5.71
CA GLY A 253 -6.64 -0.31 -4.26
C GLY A 253 -5.41 0.23 -3.53
N ALA A 254 -5.23 -0.10 -2.26
CA ALA A 254 -4.05 0.27 -1.49
C ALA A 254 -3.94 -0.50 -0.17
N HIS A 255 -2.71 -0.63 0.34
CA HIS A 255 -2.42 -1.00 1.72
C HIS A 255 -2.06 0.26 2.51
N LEU A 256 -2.93 0.67 3.41
CA LEU A 256 -2.80 1.87 4.23
C LEU A 256 -2.29 1.50 5.62
N PHE A 257 -1.08 1.93 5.93
CA PHE A 257 -0.45 1.67 7.23
C PHE A 257 -0.33 2.94 8.05
N LEU A 258 -0.84 2.93 9.27
CA LEU A 258 -0.79 4.10 10.17
C LEU A 258 0.57 4.20 10.85
N LEU A 259 1.30 5.27 10.51
CA LEU A 259 2.65 5.55 11.01
C LEU A 259 2.65 6.31 12.34
N SER A 260 1.74 7.29 12.50
CA SER A 260 1.61 8.09 13.71
C SER A 260 0.20 8.64 13.88
N GLY A 261 -0.11 9.09 15.09
CA GLY A 261 -1.44 9.51 15.53
C GLY A 261 -1.84 8.73 16.77
N ASP A 262 -2.95 9.07 17.37
CA ASP A 262 -3.47 8.38 18.56
C ASP A 262 -4.88 7.81 18.34
N SER A 263 -5.63 8.34 17.39
CA SER A 263 -6.96 7.85 17.04
C SER A 263 -7.44 8.42 15.72
N GLY A 264 -8.21 7.64 15.00
CA GLY A 264 -8.84 7.99 13.73
C GLY A 264 -9.55 6.78 13.17
N TYR A 265 -10.01 6.89 11.95
CA TYR A 265 -10.63 5.77 11.24
C TYR A 265 -10.64 6.00 9.73
N SER A 266 -10.86 4.92 8.98
CA SER A 266 -11.24 4.97 7.57
C SER A 266 -12.68 4.50 7.41
N LEU A 267 -13.41 5.13 6.51
CA LEU A 267 -14.66 4.60 5.97
C LEU A 267 -14.40 4.07 4.55
N LEU A 268 -14.93 2.89 4.26
CA LEU A 268 -14.89 2.27 2.94
C LEU A 268 -16.30 1.86 2.55
N TRP A 269 -16.72 2.17 1.32
CA TRP A 269 -18.03 1.78 0.78
C TRP A 269 -18.01 1.67 -0.73
N ASN A 270 -18.93 0.89 -1.27
CA ASN A 270 -19.01 0.62 -2.70
C ASN A 270 -20.32 1.11 -3.33
N LYS A 271 -21.39 1.15 -2.58
CA LYS A 271 -22.71 1.56 -3.05
C LYS A 271 -22.98 3.03 -2.80
N GLU A 272 -23.75 3.66 -3.69
CA GLU A 272 -24.14 5.06 -3.55
C GLU A 272 -24.88 5.35 -2.24
N ASP A 273 -25.72 4.41 -1.79
CA ASP A 273 -26.47 4.50 -0.53
C ASP A 273 -25.64 4.14 0.71
N ARG A 274 -24.38 3.76 0.52
CA ARG A 274 -23.44 3.36 1.57
C ARG A 274 -23.92 2.22 2.49
N SER A 275 -24.91 1.44 2.06
CA SER A 275 -25.43 0.32 2.85
C SER A 275 -24.39 -0.77 3.14
N ASP A 276 -23.26 -0.76 2.45
CA ASP A 276 -22.11 -1.64 2.63
C ASP A 276 -20.92 -0.94 3.30
N MET A 277 -21.13 0.26 3.86
CA MET A 277 -20.06 1.03 4.48
C MET A 277 -19.48 0.34 5.70
N ILE A 278 -18.17 0.18 5.72
CA ILE A 278 -17.42 -0.34 6.85
C ILE A 278 -16.52 0.75 7.46
N LYS A 279 -16.38 0.71 8.78
CA LYS A 279 -15.51 1.59 9.56
C LYS A 279 -14.35 0.79 10.10
N CYS A 280 -13.13 1.25 9.79
CA CYS A 280 -11.87 0.67 10.26
C CYS A 280 -11.21 1.66 11.22
N ASP A 281 -11.24 1.39 12.51
CA ASP A 281 -10.64 2.25 13.52
C ASP A 281 -9.10 2.20 13.47
N TRP A 282 -8.44 3.32 13.77
CA TRP A 282 -6.99 3.43 13.69
C TRP A 282 -6.30 3.44 15.05
N GLN A 283 -5.18 2.77 15.08
CA GLN A 283 -4.07 2.98 16.03
C GLN A 283 -2.75 2.85 15.27
N VAL A 284 -1.66 3.31 15.83
CA VAL A 284 -0.33 3.13 15.21
C VAL A 284 -0.08 1.64 14.98
N GLY A 285 0.31 1.28 13.76
CA GLY A 285 0.47 -0.10 13.34
C GLY A 285 -0.76 -0.74 12.70
N SER A 286 -1.91 -0.05 12.65
CA SER A 286 -3.08 -0.54 11.91
C SER A 286 -2.79 -0.60 10.41
N LEU A 287 -3.31 -1.64 9.75
CA LEU A 287 -3.33 -1.78 8.30
C LEU A 287 -4.79 -1.83 7.81
N VAL A 288 -5.13 -0.96 6.89
CA VAL A 288 -6.41 -0.97 6.16
C VAL A 288 -6.13 -1.32 4.72
N VAL A 289 -6.78 -2.35 4.22
CA VAL A 289 -6.70 -2.76 2.81
C VAL A 289 -7.88 -2.15 2.07
N VAL A 290 -7.61 -1.21 1.19
CA VAL A 290 -8.61 -0.62 0.30
C VAL A 290 -8.72 -1.51 -0.92
N PRO A 291 -9.91 -2.10 -1.20
CA PRO A 291 -10.10 -2.93 -2.38
C PRO A 291 -9.94 -2.15 -3.69
N THR A 292 -9.76 -2.88 -4.77
CA THR A 292 -9.93 -2.38 -6.13
C THR A 292 -11.40 -2.05 -6.42
N ASP A 293 -11.66 -1.71 -7.64
CA ASP A 293 -12.97 -1.33 -8.15
C ASP A 293 -13.42 0.04 -7.61
N ASP A 294 -14.63 0.35 -7.70
CA ASP A 294 -15.18 1.65 -7.35
C ASP A 294 -15.32 1.90 -5.84
N THR A 295 -14.50 1.23 -5.01
CA THR A 295 -14.56 1.40 -3.55
C THR A 295 -14.11 2.81 -3.15
N PHE A 296 -15.07 3.62 -2.73
CA PHE A 296 -14.78 4.89 -2.08
C PHE A 296 -14.14 4.65 -0.73
N HIS A 297 -13.19 5.51 -0.39
CA HIS A 297 -12.59 5.52 0.93
C HIS A 297 -12.29 6.94 1.38
N GLN A 298 -12.33 7.12 2.68
CA GLN A 298 -12.14 8.41 3.32
C GLN A 298 -11.46 8.23 4.68
N HIS A 299 -10.60 9.18 5.07
CA HIS A 299 -9.74 9.06 6.24
C HIS A 299 -9.95 10.21 7.20
N PHE A 300 -10.15 9.90 8.49
CA PHE A 300 -10.59 10.80 9.53
C PHE A 300 -9.61 10.80 10.70
N ASN A 301 -9.13 11.97 11.09
CA ASN A 301 -8.35 12.15 12.30
C ASN A 301 -9.25 12.63 13.44
N SER A 302 -9.71 11.71 14.25
CA SER A 302 -10.50 11.98 15.45
C SER A 302 -9.66 11.98 16.73
N GLY A 303 -8.35 11.88 16.60
CA GLY A 303 -7.40 11.90 17.72
C GLY A 303 -6.97 13.30 18.14
N THR A 304 -6.04 13.36 19.11
CA THR A 304 -5.48 14.59 19.66
C THR A 304 -4.12 14.95 19.03
N LYS A 305 -3.60 14.12 18.14
CA LYS A 305 -2.34 14.29 17.42
C LYS A 305 -2.57 14.28 15.91
N ARG A 306 -1.65 14.88 15.17
CA ARG A 306 -1.64 14.76 13.71
C ARG A 306 -1.58 13.28 13.32
N ALA A 307 -2.38 12.86 12.33
CA ALA A 307 -2.40 11.48 11.87
C ALA A 307 -1.59 11.35 10.57
N ARG A 308 -0.64 10.43 10.57
CA ARG A 308 0.20 10.13 9.41
C ARG A 308 0.02 8.69 9.00
N TYR A 309 -0.21 8.45 7.73
CA TYR A 309 -0.26 7.10 7.16
C TYR A 309 0.60 7.01 5.89
N MET A 310 1.01 5.80 5.60
CA MET A 310 1.66 5.39 4.38
C MET A 310 0.66 4.57 3.56
N ALA A 311 0.49 4.91 2.28
CA ALA A 311 -0.25 4.10 1.32
C ALA A 311 0.74 3.45 0.34
N LEU A 312 0.74 2.15 0.31
CA LEU A 312 1.54 1.34 -0.60
C LEU A 312 0.60 0.65 -1.60
N ARG A 313 0.87 0.83 -2.88
CA ARG A 313 0.02 0.30 -3.93
C ARG A 313 0.79 0.13 -5.24
N THR A 314 0.27 -0.71 -6.13
CA THR A 314 0.68 -0.71 -7.52
C THR A 314 0.30 0.63 -8.16
N GLY A 315 1.16 1.20 -8.97
CA GLY A 315 0.87 2.41 -9.72
C GLY A 315 -0.19 2.16 -10.79
N ASP A 316 -0.97 3.19 -11.05
CA ASP A 316 -1.90 3.24 -12.17
C ASP A 316 -1.26 3.80 -13.45
N GLY A 317 0.08 3.85 -13.50
CA GLY A 317 0.84 4.52 -14.56
C GLY A 317 0.86 6.03 -14.45
N GLY A 318 0.08 6.63 -13.53
CA GLY A 318 -0.10 8.07 -13.41
C GLY A 318 1.15 8.84 -13.00
N PHE A 319 2.05 8.19 -12.27
CA PHE A 319 3.33 8.80 -11.88
C PHE A 319 4.28 9.02 -13.05
N ASN A 320 4.27 8.12 -14.01
CA ASN A 320 5.20 8.09 -15.13
C ASN A 320 4.57 8.50 -16.46
N ALA A 321 3.28 8.83 -16.47
CA ALA A 321 2.58 9.33 -17.64
C ALA A 321 2.53 10.87 -17.60
N PRO A 322 3.46 11.58 -18.26
CA PRO A 322 3.54 13.05 -18.19
C PRO A 322 2.29 13.77 -18.67
N ASN A 323 1.41 13.07 -19.35
CA ASN A 323 0.16 13.60 -19.92
C ASN A 323 -1.10 12.88 -19.38
N ALA A 324 -0.98 12.02 -18.36
CA ALA A 324 -2.18 11.47 -17.73
C ALA A 324 -2.98 12.62 -17.09
N PRO A 325 -4.28 12.73 -17.35
CA PRO A 325 -5.09 13.74 -16.68
C PRO A 325 -4.96 13.55 -15.18
N ALA A 326 -4.74 14.65 -14.46
CA ALA A 326 -4.64 14.65 -13.00
C ALA A 326 -6.04 14.42 -12.39
N THR A 327 -6.61 13.23 -12.61
CA THR A 327 -7.96 12.88 -12.14
C THR A 327 -8.03 12.75 -10.62
N ALA A 328 -6.87 12.57 -9.98
CA ALA A 328 -6.78 12.35 -8.55
C ALA A 328 -7.33 13.51 -7.69
N ASP A 329 -7.23 14.74 -8.19
CA ASP A 329 -7.66 15.96 -7.49
C ASP A 329 -8.90 16.60 -8.15
N VAL A 330 -9.57 15.89 -9.07
CA VAL A 330 -10.73 16.34 -9.81
C VAL A 330 -12.00 15.71 -9.24
N SER A 331 -13.07 16.54 -9.17
CA SER A 331 -14.39 16.08 -8.73
C SER A 331 -14.95 14.98 -9.63
N ILE A 332 -15.68 14.05 -9.02
CA ILE A 332 -16.46 13.04 -9.79
C ILE A 332 -17.47 13.69 -10.75
N LYS A 333 -17.95 14.88 -10.43
CA LYS A 333 -18.88 15.66 -11.31
C LYS A 333 -18.18 16.14 -12.59
N ASP A 334 -16.87 16.26 -12.55
CA ASP A 334 -16.04 16.73 -13.65
C ASP A 334 -15.21 15.58 -14.28
N GLY A 335 -15.64 14.33 -14.03
CA GLY A 335 -14.98 13.13 -14.57
C GLY A 335 -13.74 12.67 -13.79
N GLY A 336 -13.51 13.18 -12.58
CA GLY A 336 -12.47 12.76 -11.67
C GLY A 336 -12.90 11.63 -10.75
N ILE A 337 -12.17 11.48 -9.64
CA ILE A 337 -12.34 10.38 -8.70
C ILE A 337 -12.57 10.83 -7.25
N GLN A 338 -12.78 12.13 -7.01
CA GLN A 338 -12.88 12.75 -5.70
C GLN A 338 -14.26 13.35 -5.46
N VAL A 339 -14.80 13.18 -4.25
CA VAL A 339 -16.03 13.85 -3.80
C VAL A 339 -15.64 15.14 -3.07
N GLU A 340 -16.16 16.28 -3.57
CA GLU A 340 -15.92 17.57 -2.90
C GLU A 340 -16.71 17.66 -1.59
N TYR A 341 -16.21 18.38 -0.60
CA TYR A 341 -16.90 18.55 0.69
C TYR A 341 -18.31 19.13 0.58
N THR A 342 -18.55 19.94 -0.44
CA THR A 342 -19.87 20.50 -0.74
C THR A 342 -20.85 19.49 -1.32
N ASP A 343 -20.32 18.37 -1.80
CA ASP A 343 -21.08 17.29 -2.45
C ASP A 343 -21.13 16.03 -1.57
N GLU A 344 -20.43 16.09 -0.43
CA GLU A 344 -20.40 15.01 0.54
C GLU A 344 -21.77 14.90 1.23
N ASP A 345 -22.19 13.67 1.47
CA ASP A 345 -23.39 13.43 2.28
C ASP A 345 -23.13 13.87 3.73
N ARG A 346 -24.08 14.63 4.25
CA ARG A 346 -24.03 15.18 5.60
C ARG A 346 -23.79 14.11 6.68
N GLU A 347 -24.33 12.92 6.49
CA GLU A 347 -24.14 11.79 7.40
C GLU A 347 -22.66 11.50 7.69
N ILE A 348 -21.78 11.66 6.71
CA ILE A 348 -20.32 11.47 6.89
C ILE A 348 -19.77 12.45 7.92
N HIS A 349 -20.14 13.72 7.80
CA HIS A 349 -19.70 14.74 8.77
C HIS A 349 -20.33 14.54 10.15
N ASP A 350 -21.62 14.13 10.20
CA ASP A 350 -22.32 13.87 11.46
C ASP A 350 -21.67 12.68 12.22
N ILE A 351 -21.23 11.63 11.51
CA ILE A 351 -20.42 10.54 12.09
C ILE A 351 -19.13 11.09 12.68
N PHE A 352 -18.44 11.95 11.94
CA PHE A 352 -17.18 12.53 12.40
C PHE A 352 -17.34 13.43 13.63
N GLU A 353 -18.33 14.32 13.63
CA GLU A 353 -18.61 15.17 14.80
C GLU A 353 -18.97 14.35 16.05
N LYS A 354 -19.72 13.26 15.87
CA LYS A 354 -20.04 12.33 16.96
C LYS A 354 -18.81 11.66 17.55
N GLU A 355 -17.87 11.23 16.70
CA GLU A 355 -16.59 10.65 17.12
C GLU A 355 -15.72 11.67 17.88
N LEU A 356 -15.66 12.91 17.38
CA LEU A 356 -14.93 13.99 18.04
C LEU A 356 -15.54 14.33 19.40
N ALA A 357 -16.88 14.42 19.49
CA ALA A 357 -17.59 14.69 20.74
C ALA A 357 -17.30 13.63 21.81
N ALA A 358 -17.29 12.34 21.42
CA ALA A 358 -16.98 11.24 22.33
C ALA A 358 -15.55 11.31 22.89
N LYS A 359 -14.62 11.97 22.18
CA LYS A 359 -13.20 12.11 22.55
C LYS A 359 -12.84 13.50 23.06
N GLY A 360 -13.77 14.45 23.09
CA GLY A 360 -13.54 15.81 23.50
C GLY A 360 -12.60 16.60 22.55
N VAL A 361 -12.58 16.25 21.27
CA VAL A 361 -11.73 16.88 20.25
C VAL A 361 -12.52 17.92 19.47
N THR A 362 -11.90 19.07 19.16
CA THR A 362 -12.51 20.15 18.38
C THR A 362 -12.56 19.79 16.89
N CYS A 363 -13.72 20.01 16.25
CA CYS A 363 -13.86 19.88 14.80
C CYS A 363 -13.25 21.10 14.08
N ASN A 364 -12.22 20.87 13.28
CA ASN A 364 -11.52 21.90 12.51
C ASN A 364 -11.97 21.96 11.03
N MET A 365 -13.16 21.42 10.72
CA MET A 365 -13.73 21.41 9.37
C MET A 365 -14.59 22.63 9.02
N LYS A 366 -14.84 23.54 9.95
CA LYS A 366 -15.78 24.66 9.79
C LYS A 366 -15.52 25.56 8.56
N SER A 367 -14.26 25.72 8.18
CA SER A 367 -13.90 26.50 6.98
C SER A 367 -14.13 25.75 5.65
N PHE A 368 -14.41 24.45 5.73
CA PHE A 368 -14.59 23.56 4.59
C PHE A 368 -16.03 23.06 4.46
N ILE A 369 -16.72 22.90 5.60
CA ILE A 369 -18.06 22.34 5.69
C ILE A 369 -19.00 23.42 6.24
N PRO A 370 -19.90 23.99 5.42
CA PRO A 370 -20.75 25.12 5.82
C PRO A 370 -21.67 24.83 6.99
N TYR A 371 -22.11 23.59 7.17
CA TYR A 371 -23.01 23.13 8.23
C TYR A 371 -22.27 22.53 9.43
N CYS A 372 -20.93 22.60 9.47
CA CYS A 372 -20.14 22.12 10.60
C CYS A 372 -20.48 22.92 11.86
N THR A 373 -20.86 22.24 12.92
CA THR A 373 -21.24 22.86 14.19
C THR A 373 -20.01 23.24 14.99
N GLY A 374 -18.88 22.58 14.77
CA GLY A 374 -17.66 22.74 15.54
C GLY A 374 -17.83 22.17 16.93
N VAL A 375 -17.54 20.91 17.13
CA VAL A 375 -17.53 20.30 18.47
C VAL A 375 -16.41 20.90 19.29
N ALA A 376 -16.74 21.44 20.49
CA ALA A 376 -15.75 21.95 21.42
C ALA A 376 -15.06 20.81 22.15
N GLY A 377 -13.74 20.82 22.19
CA GLY A 377 -12.95 19.81 22.86
C GLY A 377 -11.56 20.31 23.25
N VAL A 378 -10.68 19.40 23.65
CA VAL A 378 -9.30 19.72 23.99
C VAL A 378 -8.60 20.22 22.73
N THR A 379 -8.14 21.48 22.76
CA THR A 379 -7.33 22.01 21.66
C THR A 379 -5.99 21.30 21.65
N SER A 380 -5.72 20.60 20.55
CA SER A 380 -4.39 20.09 20.27
C SER A 380 -3.38 21.21 20.08
N GLU A 381 -2.12 20.84 20.22
CA GLU A 381 -0.95 21.69 20.02
C GLU A 381 -1.14 22.71 18.89
N ARG A 382 -0.94 23.97 19.21
CA ARG A 382 -0.88 25.03 18.20
C ARG A 382 0.29 24.73 17.29
N GLU A 383 0.03 24.74 15.98
CA GLU A 383 1.08 24.76 14.99
C GLU A 383 2.06 25.90 15.28
N THR A 384 3.31 25.57 15.57
CA THR A 384 4.45 26.50 15.50
C THR A 384 5.09 26.41 14.13
#